data_051da4394147b7d79913f152cb84ff8d
#
_entry.id   051da4394147b7d79913f152cb84ff8d
#
_cell.length_a   1.000
_cell.length_b   1.000
_cell.length_c   1.000
_cell.angle_alpha   90.00
_cell.angle_beta   90.00
_cell.angle_gamma   90.00
#
_symmetry.space_group_name_H-M   'P 1'
#
loop_
_entity.id
_entity.type
_entity.pdbx_description
1 polymer ?
#
loop_
_entity_poly.entity_id
_entity_poly.type
_entity_poly.pdbx_seq_one_letter_code
_entity_poly.pdbx_strand_id
1 'polypeptide(L)'
;MKFKKIIISDNTESLLNLKVRIIIQYIIIIILLSILYSIILLYNKEKNKARTNIKLNNIPELEIKDEYIPLKSWNNCLAKNKLIEFINNISNIPKEARIAVFDLDGTLFQETDPVYNDWRIYQNRVLNDSNYNPTEEQKKLSNKISKAIKEHIMPDDLEIEVYYSTAEIFKGMALDEYDKYIKDYLKQPADGYNNLLRGNAFFLPMLEIIEYLQKNEFNIYIVSATDRYQVRSVIDEHINIPKSNIIGTDYELASINQGNETGYNYKYNKNEKLILKGELIFLNSKFNKINGIIRNIGRKPILVFGNSEGDSSMANYAISDNEYNSLAFMVLNDDLIRERGNQASADKMKKLCDKNNWIHISMKNDWKTIYGLNVTRNNKTH
;
A
#
# COMPACT_ATOMS: atom_id res chain seq x y z
N MET A 1 14.63 4.73 76.04
CA MET A 1 14.95 3.51 75.22
C MET A 1 13.74 2.61 74.90
N LYS A 2 12.52 2.95 75.29
CA LYS A 2 11.29 2.13 75.00
C LYS A 2 10.49 2.57 73.78
N PHE A 3 10.62 3.81 73.32
CA PHE A 3 9.83 4.32 72.14
C PHE A 3 10.33 3.88 70.75
N LYS A 4 11.61 3.51 70.56
CA LYS A 4 12.17 3.06 69.31
C LYS A 4 11.79 1.61 68.91
N LYS A 5 11.37 0.78 69.85
CA LYS A 5 11.02 -0.62 69.64
C LYS A 5 9.60 -0.82 69.10
N ILE A 6 8.68 0.09 69.37
CA ILE A 6 7.25 0.00 68.99
C ILE A 6 7.09 0.44 67.55
N ILE A 7 7.81 1.48 67.07
CA ILE A 7 7.72 1.96 65.68
C ILE A 7 8.31 0.97 64.65
N ILE A 8 9.31 0.17 65.04
CA ILE A 8 9.92 -0.86 64.15
C ILE A 8 8.99 -2.08 64.04
N SER A 9 8.19 -2.43 65.03
CA SER A 9 7.26 -3.54 64.99
C SER A 9 6.05 -3.24 64.09
N ASP A 10 5.49 -2.04 64.12
CA ASP A 10 4.34 -1.66 63.29
C ASP A 10 4.69 -1.57 61.77
N ASN A 11 5.89 -1.11 61.46
CA ASN A 11 6.34 -1.06 60.05
C ASN A 11 6.62 -2.44 59.46
N THR A 12 7.10 -3.39 60.23
CA THR A 12 7.35 -4.77 59.80
C THR A 12 6.05 -5.55 59.60
N GLU A 13 5.06 -5.33 60.45
CA GLU A 13 3.73 -5.97 60.33
C GLU A 13 2.93 -5.42 59.14
N SER A 14 2.99 -4.10 58.89
CA SER A 14 2.38 -3.48 57.70
C SER A 14 3.02 -3.94 56.42
N LEU A 15 4.35 -4.13 56.36
CA LEU A 15 5.09 -4.63 55.21
C LEU A 15 4.80 -6.11 54.93
N LEU A 16 4.63 -6.90 55.97
CA LEU A 16 4.25 -8.33 55.88
C LEU A 16 2.83 -8.47 55.31
N ASN A 17 1.89 -7.66 55.81
CA ASN A 17 0.51 -7.62 55.29
C ASN A 17 0.43 -7.17 53.84
N LEU A 18 1.26 -6.22 53.38
CA LEU A 18 1.35 -5.82 51.99
C LEU A 18 1.88 -6.95 51.11
N LYS A 19 2.93 -7.65 51.52
CA LYS A 19 3.48 -8.80 50.78
C LYS A 19 2.46 -9.94 50.64
N VAL A 20 1.72 -10.23 51.70
CA VAL A 20 0.65 -11.25 51.70
C VAL A 20 -0.46 -10.85 50.74
N ARG A 21 -0.89 -9.59 50.68
CA ARG A 21 -1.89 -9.11 49.72
C ARG A 21 -1.41 -9.25 48.27
N ILE A 22 -0.16 -8.92 47.99
CA ILE A 22 0.43 -9.08 46.64
C ILE A 22 0.46 -10.56 46.25
N ILE A 23 0.86 -11.46 47.14
CA ILE A 23 0.87 -12.89 46.87
C ILE A 23 -0.55 -13.43 46.57
N ILE A 24 -1.54 -12.99 47.34
CA ILE A 24 -2.95 -13.37 47.13
C ILE A 24 -3.42 -12.87 45.74
N GLN A 25 -3.08 -11.64 45.34
CA GLN A 25 -3.41 -11.12 44.01
C GLN A 25 -2.78 -11.94 42.90
N TYR A 26 -1.51 -12.35 43.01
CA TYR A 26 -0.86 -13.22 42.02
C TYR A 26 -1.54 -14.60 41.95
N ILE A 27 -1.92 -15.19 43.07
CA ILE A 27 -2.65 -16.47 43.09
C ILE A 27 -4.01 -16.34 42.39
N ILE A 28 -4.75 -15.25 42.63
CA ILE A 28 -6.04 -14.99 41.97
C ILE A 28 -5.83 -14.85 40.44
N ILE A 29 -4.82 -14.13 39.98
CA ILE A 29 -4.52 -13.98 38.55
C ILE A 29 -4.20 -15.33 37.92
N ILE A 30 -3.40 -16.18 38.58
CA ILE A 30 -3.06 -17.51 38.07
C ILE A 30 -4.32 -18.39 37.95
N ILE A 31 -5.21 -18.34 38.95
CA ILE A 31 -6.48 -19.06 38.93
C ILE A 31 -7.36 -18.56 37.78
N LEU A 32 -7.48 -17.26 37.56
CA LEU A 32 -8.28 -16.69 36.47
C LEU A 32 -7.71 -17.09 35.10
N LEU A 33 -6.40 -17.08 34.93
CA LEU A 33 -5.74 -17.52 33.69
C LEU A 33 -5.96 -19.03 33.45
N SER A 34 -5.95 -19.87 34.48
CA SER A 34 -6.23 -21.31 34.35
C SER A 34 -7.68 -21.58 33.96
N ILE A 35 -8.63 -20.82 34.51
CA ILE A 35 -10.05 -20.90 34.15
C ILE A 35 -10.24 -20.48 32.69
N LEU A 36 -9.64 -19.36 32.27
CA LEU A 36 -9.71 -18.88 30.88
C LEU A 36 -9.13 -19.91 29.91
N TYR A 37 -7.99 -20.51 30.23
CA TYR A 37 -7.40 -21.58 29.44
C TYR A 37 -8.32 -22.80 29.32
N SER A 38 -8.97 -23.20 30.41
CA SER A 38 -9.95 -24.31 30.42
C SER A 38 -11.17 -24.02 29.55
N ILE A 39 -11.67 -22.75 29.57
CA ILE A 39 -12.79 -22.32 28.72
C ILE A 39 -12.39 -22.39 27.24
N ILE A 40 -11.18 -21.96 26.88
CA ILE A 40 -10.67 -22.05 25.50
C ILE A 40 -10.56 -23.50 25.06
N LEU A 41 -10.09 -24.40 25.91
CA LEU A 41 -10.03 -25.83 25.61
C LEU A 41 -11.41 -26.43 25.40
N LEU A 42 -12.39 -26.10 26.23
CA LEU A 42 -13.78 -26.54 26.09
C LEU A 42 -14.41 -26.00 24.81
N TYR A 43 -14.22 -24.73 24.49
CA TYR A 43 -14.69 -24.13 23.25
C TYR A 43 -14.12 -24.81 22.01
N ASN A 44 -12.81 -25.09 22.00
CA ASN A 44 -12.17 -25.83 20.91
C ASN A 44 -12.64 -27.28 20.80
N LYS A 45 -12.92 -27.92 21.93
CA LYS A 45 -13.47 -29.30 21.96
C LYS A 45 -14.91 -29.35 21.42
N GLU A 46 -15.76 -28.39 21.78
CA GLU A 46 -17.11 -28.23 21.24
C GLU A 46 -17.11 -27.94 19.74
N LYS A 47 -16.24 -27.01 19.31
CA LYS A 47 -16.07 -26.69 17.89
C LYS A 47 -15.61 -27.91 17.07
N ASN A 48 -14.70 -28.70 17.61
CA ASN A 48 -14.28 -29.96 16.97
C ASN A 48 -15.37 -31.03 16.99
N LYS A 49 -16.19 -31.13 18.06
CA LYS A 49 -17.33 -32.04 18.15
C LYS A 49 -18.45 -31.67 17.17
N ALA A 50 -18.70 -30.35 16.99
CA ALA A 50 -19.63 -29.88 15.97
C ALA A 50 -19.14 -30.19 14.54
N ARG A 51 -17.82 -30.12 14.29
CA ARG A 51 -17.23 -30.57 13.01
C ARG A 51 -17.31 -32.07 12.79
N THR A 52 -17.28 -32.89 13.85
CA THR A 52 -17.35 -34.35 13.75
C THR A 52 -18.80 -34.83 13.58
N ASN A 53 -19.78 -34.17 14.16
CA ASN A 53 -21.20 -34.50 14.01
C ASN A 53 -21.81 -34.16 12.65
N ILE A 54 -21.14 -33.33 11.85
CA ILE A 54 -21.50 -33.02 10.44
C ILE A 54 -21.00 -34.15 9.51
N LYS A 55 -20.15 -35.08 10.00
CA LYS A 55 -19.59 -36.21 9.21
C LYS A 55 -20.45 -37.50 9.15
N LEU A 56 -21.68 -37.49 9.61
CA LEU A 56 -22.54 -38.67 9.59
C LEU A 56 -23.78 -38.47 8.73
N ASN A 57 -23.60 -38.33 7.44
CA ASN A 57 -24.50 -38.80 6.40
C ASN A 57 -23.66 -39.02 5.13
N ASN A 58 -23.60 -40.29 4.68
CA ASN A 58 -22.90 -40.71 3.46
C ASN A 58 -23.44 -40.04 2.21
N ILE A 59 -22.95 -38.83 1.95
CA ILE A 59 -22.87 -38.30 0.62
C ILE A 59 -21.37 -38.32 0.30
N PRO A 60 -20.91 -38.91 -0.84
CA PRO A 60 -19.52 -38.79 -1.20
C PRO A 60 -19.20 -37.32 -1.21
N GLU A 61 -18.29 -36.93 -0.34
CA GLU A 61 -17.70 -35.57 -0.31
C GLU A 61 -16.99 -35.40 -1.67
N LEU A 62 -17.72 -34.91 -2.66
CA LEU A 62 -17.07 -34.20 -3.76
C LEU A 62 -16.25 -33.13 -3.06
N GLU A 63 -14.94 -33.39 -2.86
CA GLU A 63 -13.97 -32.31 -2.72
C GLU A 63 -14.16 -31.43 -3.95
N ILE A 64 -15.07 -30.46 -3.84
CA ILE A 64 -15.02 -29.28 -4.70
C ILE A 64 -13.71 -28.61 -4.25
N LYS A 65 -12.59 -29.04 -4.81
CA LYS A 65 -11.42 -28.19 -4.94
C LYS A 65 -11.98 -27.00 -5.66
N ASP A 66 -12.14 -25.88 -4.95
CA ASP A 66 -12.42 -24.60 -5.59
C ASP A 66 -11.34 -24.45 -6.66
N GLU A 67 -11.70 -24.81 -7.89
CA GLU A 67 -10.81 -24.73 -9.02
C GLU A 67 -10.44 -23.25 -9.15
N TYR A 68 -9.16 -22.97 -8.98
CA TYR A 68 -8.68 -21.60 -9.08
C TYR A 68 -9.03 -21.02 -10.45
N ILE A 69 -10.00 -20.13 -10.50
CA ILE A 69 -10.38 -19.42 -11.71
C ILE A 69 -9.58 -18.11 -11.72
N PRO A 70 -8.57 -17.99 -12.61
CA PRO A 70 -7.81 -16.76 -12.71
C PRO A 70 -8.69 -15.61 -13.22
N LEU A 71 -8.46 -14.40 -12.67
CA LEU A 71 -9.08 -13.17 -13.13
C LEU A 71 -10.63 -13.25 -13.15
N LYS A 72 -11.22 -13.72 -12.05
CA LYS A 72 -12.68 -13.94 -11.92
C LYS A 72 -13.50 -12.66 -11.99
N SER A 73 -12.91 -11.51 -11.59
CA SER A 73 -13.52 -10.18 -11.66
C SER A 73 -13.41 -9.53 -13.03
N TRP A 74 -12.85 -10.23 -14.01
CA TRP A 74 -12.73 -9.76 -15.38
C TRP A 74 -13.83 -10.32 -16.28
N ASN A 75 -14.27 -9.50 -17.21
CA ASN A 75 -15.06 -9.94 -18.36
C ASN A 75 -14.16 -10.71 -19.35
N ASN A 76 -14.76 -11.35 -20.37
CA ASN A 76 -13.99 -11.86 -21.49
C ASN A 76 -13.61 -10.66 -22.38
N CYS A 77 -12.31 -10.33 -22.43
CA CYS A 77 -11.78 -9.17 -23.13
C CYS A 77 -10.38 -9.44 -23.69
N LEU A 78 -9.92 -8.56 -24.56
CA LEU A 78 -8.61 -8.69 -25.21
C LEU A 78 -7.47 -8.71 -24.19
N ALA A 79 -7.49 -7.80 -23.22
CA ALA A 79 -6.42 -7.69 -22.21
C ALA A 79 -6.27 -8.97 -21.39
N LYS A 80 -7.40 -9.51 -20.88
CA LYS A 80 -7.42 -10.79 -20.16
C LYS A 80 -6.86 -11.93 -21.02
N ASN A 81 -7.33 -12.05 -22.25
CA ASN A 81 -6.93 -13.13 -23.14
C ASN A 81 -5.45 -13.03 -23.50
N LYS A 82 -4.93 -11.85 -23.78
CA LYS A 82 -3.51 -11.62 -24.06
C LYS A 82 -2.61 -11.94 -22.86
N LEU A 83 -3.03 -11.59 -21.64
CA LEU A 83 -2.29 -11.96 -20.42
C LEU A 83 -2.25 -13.47 -20.22
N ILE A 84 -3.39 -14.16 -20.38
CA ILE A 84 -3.46 -15.62 -20.23
C ILE A 84 -2.63 -16.31 -21.32
N GLU A 85 -2.75 -15.88 -22.58
CA GLU A 85 -1.95 -16.37 -23.70
C GLU A 85 -0.45 -16.21 -23.43
N PHE A 86 -0.03 -15.04 -22.93
CA PHE A 86 1.35 -14.78 -22.56
C PHE A 86 1.84 -15.74 -21.47
N ILE A 87 1.09 -15.89 -20.40
CA ILE A 87 1.45 -16.78 -19.28
C ILE A 87 1.51 -18.25 -19.69
N ASN A 88 0.65 -18.70 -20.59
CA ASN A 88 0.70 -20.07 -21.13
C ASN A 88 1.97 -20.35 -21.96
N ASN A 89 2.67 -19.31 -22.40
CA ASN A 89 3.85 -19.42 -23.28
C ASN A 89 5.18 -19.05 -22.59
N ILE A 90 5.25 -18.99 -21.25
CA ILE A 90 6.46 -18.58 -20.51
C ILE A 90 7.40 -19.74 -20.15
N SER A 91 7.14 -20.97 -20.60
CA SER A 91 7.91 -22.16 -20.18
C SER A 91 9.41 -22.05 -20.46
N ASN A 92 9.81 -21.32 -21.49
CA ASN A 92 11.21 -21.04 -21.86
C ASN A 92 11.81 -19.80 -21.17
N ILE A 93 11.02 -19.06 -20.38
CA ILE A 93 11.52 -17.88 -19.65
C ILE A 93 11.96 -18.30 -18.26
N PRO A 94 13.24 -18.11 -17.89
CA PRO A 94 13.74 -18.42 -16.54
C PRO A 94 12.98 -17.63 -15.47
N LYS A 95 12.80 -18.20 -14.27
CA LYS A 95 12.04 -17.58 -13.18
C LYS A 95 12.62 -16.21 -12.76
N GLU A 96 13.94 -16.07 -12.79
CA GLU A 96 14.63 -14.81 -12.49
C GLU A 96 14.40 -13.72 -13.55
N ALA A 97 13.96 -14.09 -14.76
CA ALA A 97 13.57 -13.16 -15.82
C ALA A 97 12.06 -12.86 -15.85
N ARG A 98 11.24 -13.61 -15.10
CA ARG A 98 9.80 -13.35 -14.96
C ARG A 98 9.57 -12.17 -14.03
N ILE A 99 9.76 -10.97 -14.54
CA ILE A 99 9.63 -9.71 -13.80
C ILE A 99 8.42 -8.94 -14.34
N ALA A 100 7.52 -8.60 -13.44
CA ALA A 100 6.40 -7.70 -13.72
C ALA A 100 6.51 -6.45 -12.85
N VAL A 101 6.34 -5.27 -13.46
CA VAL A 101 6.33 -4.00 -12.77
C VAL A 101 4.97 -3.34 -12.91
N PHE A 102 4.51 -2.75 -11.82
CA PHE A 102 3.23 -2.06 -11.71
C PHE A 102 3.46 -0.64 -11.23
N ASP A 103 2.83 0.33 -11.89
CA ASP A 103 2.58 1.59 -11.24
C ASP A 103 1.53 1.39 -10.12
N LEU A 104 1.40 2.36 -9.22
CA LEU A 104 0.47 2.29 -8.09
C LEU A 104 -0.83 3.06 -8.37
N ASP A 105 -0.73 4.39 -8.40
CA ASP A 105 -1.89 5.29 -8.44
C ASP A 105 -2.54 5.26 -9.83
N GLY A 106 -3.84 4.93 -9.90
CA GLY A 106 -4.56 4.72 -11.16
C GLY A 106 -4.30 3.37 -11.85
N THR A 107 -3.37 2.56 -11.33
CA THR A 107 -3.04 1.22 -11.86
C THR A 107 -3.47 0.11 -10.91
N LEU A 108 -3.01 0.13 -9.69
CA LEU A 108 -3.37 -0.83 -8.63
C LEU A 108 -4.32 -0.21 -7.62
N PHE A 109 -4.19 1.08 -7.38
CA PHE A 109 -4.81 1.85 -6.32
C PHE A 109 -5.55 3.05 -6.90
N GLN A 110 -6.58 3.51 -6.22
CA GLN A 110 -7.38 4.64 -6.65
C GLN A 110 -6.52 5.88 -6.90
N GLU A 111 -6.75 6.50 -8.03
CA GLU A 111 -6.27 7.85 -8.35
C GLU A 111 -7.40 8.84 -8.07
N THR A 112 -7.20 9.75 -7.13
CA THR A 112 -8.19 10.80 -6.87
C THR A 112 -7.99 11.92 -7.89
N ASP A 113 -8.85 11.97 -8.91
CA ASP A 113 -8.79 12.97 -9.99
C ASP A 113 -8.84 14.41 -9.46
N PRO A 114 -7.94 15.29 -9.90
CA PRO A 114 -6.73 15.08 -10.69
C PRO A 114 -5.48 14.83 -9.84
N VAL A 115 -5.60 14.55 -8.56
CA VAL A 115 -4.48 14.41 -7.63
C VAL A 115 -4.42 13.03 -7.00
N TYR A 116 -3.21 12.65 -6.61
CA TYR A 116 -2.87 11.36 -6.05
C TYR A 116 -3.12 11.29 -4.54
N ASN A 117 -3.13 10.08 -3.98
CA ASN A 117 -3.32 9.86 -2.55
C ASN A 117 -2.25 10.55 -1.68
N ASP A 118 -0.99 10.58 -2.12
CA ASP A 118 0.11 11.25 -1.42
C ASP A 118 -0.10 12.77 -1.32
N TRP A 119 -0.68 13.41 -2.34
CA TRP A 119 -1.04 14.82 -2.30
C TRP A 119 -2.18 15.10 -1.30
N ARG A 120 -3.10 14.15 -1.15
CA ARG A 120 -4.14 14.22 -0.10
C ARG A 120 -3.54 14.06 1.30
N ILE A 121 -2.52 13.23 1.44
CA ILE A 121 -1.75 13.10 2.69
C ILE A 121 -1.01 14.41 2.99
N TYR A 122 -0.39 15.04 1.98
CA TYR A 122 0.19 16.38 2.10
C TYR A 122 -0.84 17.39 2.61
N GLN A 123 -2.01 17.48 1.98
CA GLN A 123 -3.07 18.39 2.39
C GLN A 123 -3.54 18.11 3.83
N ASN A 124 -3.69 16.84 4.19
CA ASN A 124 -4.07 16.46 5.53
C ASN A 124 -3.04 16.95 6.58
N ARG A 125 -1.74 16.79 6.29
CA ARG A 125 -0.66 17.26 7.16
C ARG A 125 -0.69 18.77 7.34
N VAL A 126 -0.88 19.51 6.23
CA VAL A 126 -0.82 20.98 6.22
C VAL A 126 -2.09 21.62 6.78
N LEU A 127 -3.27 21.05 6.52
CA LEU A 127 -4.54 21.70 6.85
C LEU A 127 -5.22 21.13 8.10
N ASN A 128 -4.99 19.86 8.44
CA ASN A 128 -5.79 19.16 9.46
C ASN A 128 -4.96 18.62 10.64
N ASP A 129 -3.64 18.56 10.52
CA ASP A 129 -2.81 18.02 11.59
C ASP A 129 -2.47 19.11 12.63
N SER A 130 -3.10 19.04 13.79
CA SER A 130 -2.86 19.99 14.90
C SER A 130 -1.44 19.94 15.49
N ASN A 131 -0.68 18.88 15.20
CA ASN A 131 0.71 18.72 15.67
C ASN A 131 1.73 19.29 14.67
N TYR A 132 1.27 19.85 13.56
CA TYR A 132 2.12 20.47 12.55
C TYR A 132 1.79 21.96 12.42
N ASN A 133 2.83 22.80 12.32
CA ASN A 133 2.69 24.23 12.09
C ASN A 133 3.18 24.59 10.68
N PRO A 134 2.30 24.61 9.68
CA PRO A 134 2.69 24.84 8.29
C PRO A 134 3.10 26.30 8.02
N THR A 135 4.04 26.49 7.10
CA THR A 135 4.39 27.81 6.57
C THR A 135 3.28 28.35 5.65
N GLU A 136 3.33 29.64 5.35
CA GLU A 136 2.38 30.26 4.41
C GLU A 136 2.56 29.73 2.97
N GLU A 137 3.80 29.36 2.59
CA GLU A 137 4.09 28.72 1.30
C GLU A 137 3.44 27.35 1.19
N GLN A 138 3.51 26.53 2.24
CA GLN A 138 2.88 25.21 2.30
C GLN A 138 1.34 25.30 2.24
N LYS A 139 0.74 26.28 2.92
CA LYS A 139 -0.70 26.57 2.83
C LYS A 139 -1.10 27.02 1.41
N LYS A 140 -0.30 27.89 0.76
CA LYS A 140 -0.53 28.31 -0.63
C LYS A 140 -0.45 27.11 -1.59
N LEU A 141 0.53 26.22 -1.40
CA LEU A 141 0.64 25.01 -2.22
C LEU A 141 -0.58 24.09 -2.01
N SER A 142 -1.04 23.89 -0.77
CA SER A 142 -2.26 23.17 -0.49
C SER A 142 -3.49 23.76 -1.20
N ASN A 143 -3.58 25.10 -1.28
CA ASN A 143 -4.63 25.79 -2.04
C ASN A 143 -4.48 25.60 -3.56
N LYS A 144 -3.25 25.57 -4.11
CA LYS A 144 -3.01 25.22 -5.53
C LYS A 144 -3.50 23.81 -5.84
N ILE A 145 -3.22 22.84 -4.94
CA ILE A 145 -3.73 21.46 -5.06
C ILE A 145 -5.26 21.47 -5.08
N SER A 146 -5.90 22.17 -4.13
CA SER A 146 -7.37 22.26 -4.05
C SER A 146 -7.97 22.88 -5.33
N LYS A 147 -7.31 23.87 -5.90
CA LYS A 147 -7.71 24.48 -7.17
C LYS A 147 -7.59 23.50 -8.33
N ALA A 148 -6.46 22.79 -8.43
CA ALA A 148 -6.24 21.76 -9.46
C ALA A 148 -7.33 20.68 -9.42
N ILE A 149 -7.71 20.22 -8.21
CA ILE A 149 -8.81 19.27 -8.00
C ILE A 149 -10.13 19.83 -8.53
N LYS A 150 -10.47 21.05 -8.16
CA LYS A 150 -11.74 21.70 -8.54
C LYS A 150 -11.85 21.95 -10.04
N GLU A 151 -10.75 22.34 -10.66
CA GLU A 151 -10.72 22.72 -12.08
C GLU A 151 -10.40 21.53 -13.00
N HIS A 152 -10.02 20.38 -12.43
CA HIS A 152 -9.54 19.19 -13.17
C HIS A 152 -8.36 19.51 -14.10
N ILE A 153 -7.48 20.45 -13.68
CA ILE A 153 -6.32 20.88 -14.44
C ILE A 153 -5.08 20.69 -13.56
N MET A 154 -4.09 19.96 -14.10
CA MET A 154 -2.80 19.76 -13.47
C MET A 154 -1.77 20.74 -14.05
N PRO A 155 -1.31 21.77 -13.28
CA PRO A 155 -0.21 22.62 -13.71
C PRO A 155 1.11 21.83 -13.82
N ASP A 156 1.94 22.16 -14.81
CA ASP A 156 3.16 21.40 -15.15
C ASP A 156 4.19 21.33 -14.01
N ASP A 157 4.30 22.37 -13.20
CA ASP A 157 5.26 22.50 -12.10
C ASP A 157 4.71 22.06 -10.73
N LEU A 158 3.39 21.88 -10.62
CA LEU A 158 2.74 21.54 -9.35
C LEU A 158 3.22 20.20 -8.78
N GLU A 159 3.43 19.21 -9.63
CA GLU A 159 3.95 17.89 -9.24
C GLU A 159 5.29 18.02 -8.50
N ILE A 160 6.23 18.77 -9.08
CA ILE A 160 7.57 18.96 -8.51
C ILE A 160 7.50 19.75 -7.19
N GLU A 161 6.71 20.83 -7.15
CA GLU A 161 6.52 21.62 -5.92
C GLU A 161 5.99 20.74 -4.77
N VAL A 162 5.03 19.85 -5.05
CA VAL A 162 4.44 18.96 -4.04
C VAL A 162 5.48 17.98 -3.51
N TYR A 163 6.30 17.34 -4.36
CA TYR A 163 7.29 16.37 -3.88
C TYR A 163 8.38 17.01 -3.02
N TYR A 164 8.88 18.21 -3.39
CA TYR A 164 9.83 18.93 -2.55
C TYR A 164 9.20 19.32 -1.20
N SER A 165 8.00 19.87 -1.22
CA SER A 165 7.33 20.30 0.00
C SER A 165 6.91 19.11 0.89
N THR A 166 6.59 17.95 0.29
CA THR A 166 6.30 16.73 1.04
C THR A 166 7.51 16.25 1.84
N ALA A 167 8.72 16.33 1.26
CA ALA A 167 9.94 16.06 2.02
C ALA A 167 10.05 16.94 3.27
N GLU A 168 9.77 18.23 3.12
CA GLU A 168 9.90 19.20 4.20
C GLU A 168 8.86 19.06 5.30
N ILE A 169 7.58 18.79 4.97
CA ILE A 169 6.51 18.70 5.98
C ILE A 169 6.65 17.50 6.90
N PHE A 170 7.40 16.48 6.51
CA PHE A 170 7.70 15.30 7.32
C PHE A 170 9.13 15.29 7.88
N LYS A 171 9.89 16.38 7.71
CA LYS A 171 11.23 16.54 8.25
C LYS A 171 11.27 16.25 9.75
N GLY A 172 12.22 15.44 10.18
CA GLY A 172 12.45 15.06 11.58
C GLY A 172 11.54 13.94 12.08
N MET A 173 10.54 13.51 11.31
CA MET A 173 9.67 12.42 11.71
C MET A 173 10.42 11.07 11.58
N ALA A 174 10.34 10.24 12.60
CA ALA A 174 10.93 8.90 12.55
C ALA A 174 10.14 8.00 11.59
N LEU A 175 10.82 7.03 10.96
CA LEU A 175 10.18 6.17 9.95
C LEU A 175 9.00 5.37 10.51
N ASP A 176 9.03 4.94 11.78
CA ASP A 176 7.94 4.26 12.45
C ASP A 176 6.75 5.20 12.72
N GLU A 177 7.01 6.46 13.04
CA GLU A 177 5.99 7.50 13.21
C GLU A 177 5.36 7.88 11.87
N TYR A 178 6.17 7.94 10.81
CA TYR A 178 5.70 8.20 9.45
C TYR A 178 4.81 7.07 8.93
N ASP A 179 5.22 5.80 9.06
CA ASP A 179 4.38 4.63 8.73
C ASP A 179 3.04 4.68 9.48
N LYS A 180 3.08 4.98 10.78
CA LYS A 180 1.87 5.11 11.58
C LYS A 180 0.98 6.25 11.09
N TYR A 181 1.55 7.42 10.78
CA TYR A 181 0.81 8.58 10.27
C TYR A 181 0.05 8.24 8.97
N ILE A 182 0.75 7.61 8.03
CA ILE A 182 0.15 7.16 6.76
C ILE A 182 -0.96 6.15 7.01
N LYS A 183 -0.72 5.12 7.83
CA LYS A 183 -1.71 4.09 8.15
C LYS A 183 -2.94 4.65 8.86
N ASP A 184 -2.78 5.63 9.74
CA ASP A 184 -3.92 6.27 10.41
C ASP A 184 -4.74 7.13 9.43
N TYR A 185 -4.11 7.80 8.46
CA TYR A 185 -4.80 8.48 7.37
C TYR A 185 -5.58 7.49 6.48
N LEU A 186 -5.00 6.35 6.17
CA LEU A 186 -5.62 5.33 5.32
C LEU A 186 -6.86 4.65 5.95
N LYS A 187 -7.02 4.72 7.27
CA LYS A 187 -8.23 4.24 7.96
C LYS A 187 -9.45 5.15 7.79
N GLN A 188 -9.28 6.34 7.24
CA GLN A 188 -10.38 7.27 7.01
C GLN A 188 -11.26 6.80 5.84
N PRO A 189 -12.57 7.17 5.82
CA PRO A 189 -13.42 6.93 4.66
C PRO A 189 -12.86 7.54 3.38
N ALA A 190 -12.98 6.83 2.27
CA ALA A 190 -12.63 7.36 0.96
C ALA A 190 -13.68 8.37 0.49
N ASP A 191 -13.24 9.55 0.05
CA ASP A 191 -14.13 10.60 -0.40
C ASP A 191 -14.92 10.17 -1.64
N GLY A 192 -16.23 10.40 -1.63
CA GLY A 192 -17.11 10.08 -2.73
C GLY A 192 -17.48 8.61 -2.88
N TYR A 193 -17.21 7.78 -1.86
CA TYR A 193 -17.59 6.36 -1.84
C TYR A 193 -18.32 5.99 -0.55
N ASN A 194 -19.21 5.01 -0.65
CA ASN A 194 -19.81 4.34 0.50
C ASN A 194 -19.07 3.02 0.71
N ASN A 195 -18.86 2.65 1.97
CA ASN A 195 -18.24 1.40 2.40
C ASN A 195 -16.80 1.17 1.88
N LEU A 196 -16.05 2.25 1.64
CA LEU A 196 -14.66 2.20 1.23
C LEU A 196 -13.81 3.04 2.19
N LEU A 197 -12.76 2.45 2.74
CA LEU A 197 -11.69 3.17 3.41
C LEU A 197 -10.61 3.54 2.39
N ARG A 198 -9.88 4.64 2.64
CA ARG A 198 -8.80 5.09 1.74
C ARG A 198 -7.78 3.99 1.48
N GLY A 199 -7.35 3.27 2.53
CA GLY A 199 -6.38 2.17 2.41
C GLY A 199 -6.89 0.95 1.66
N ASN A 200 -8.20 0.78 1.51
CA ASN A 200 -8.82 -0.35 0.81
C ASN A 200 -9.14 -0.05 -0.66
N ALA A 201 -8.73 1.12 -1.17
CA ALA A 201 -9.09 1.57 -2.50
C ALA A 201 -8.23 0.93 -3.62
N PHE A 202 -7.94 -0.36 -3.48
CA PHE A 202 -7.27 -1.16 -4.51
C PHE A 202 -8.27 -1.67 -5.56
N PHE A 203 -7.86 -1.65 -6.81
CA PHE A 203 -8.62 -2.24 -7.90
C PHE A 203 -8.57 -3.77 -7.83
N LEU A 204 -9.66 -4.38 -7.39
CA LEU A 204 -9.76 -5.83 -7.20
C LEU A 204 -9.30 -6.64 -8.43
N PRO A 205 -9.68 -6.27 -9.69
CA PRO A 205 -9.21 -6.98 -10.87
C PRO A 205 -7.69 -6.92 -11.04
N MET A 206 -7.03 -5.85 -10.63
CA MET A 206 -5.57 -5.73 -10.71
C MET A 206 -4.85 -6.52 -9.62
N LEU A 207 -5.44 -6.64 -8.42
CA LEU A 207 -4.94 -7.55 -7.39
C LEU A 207 -5.01 -9.02 -7.85
N GLU A 208 -6.05 -9.38 -8.60
CA GLU A 208 -6.16 -10.72 -9.22
C GLU A 208 -5.05 -10.98 -10.26
N ILE A 209 -4.58 -9.94 -10.98
CA ILE A 209 -3.40 -10.07 -11.86
C ILE A 209 -2.16 -10.37 -11.03
N ILE A 210 -1.93 -9.65 -9.93
CA ILE A 210 -0.78 -9.90 -9.06
C ILE A 210 -0.80 -11.34 -8.54
N GLU A 211 -1.93 -11.80 -8.02
CA GLU A 211 -2.10 -13.19 -7.55
C GLU A 211 -1.83 -14.20 -8.67
N TYR A 212 -2.36 -13.97 -9.88
CA TYR A 212 -2.17 -14.83 -11.03
C TYR A 212 -0.71 -14.92 -11.45
N LEU A 213 -0.01 -13.78 -11.48
CA LEU A 213 1.41 -13.71 -11.81
C LEU A 213 2.27 -14.39 -10.74
N GLN A 214 1.96 -14.20 -9.44
CA GLN A 214 2.68 -14.87 -8.35
C GLN A 214 2.55 -16.40 -8.42
N LYS A 215 1.36 -16.91 -8.75
CA LYS A 215 1.16 -18.35 -8.99
C LYS A 215 1.94 -18.89 -10.18
N ASN A 216 2.33 -18.01 -11.11
CA ASN A 216 3.19 -18.33 -12.26
C ASN A 216 4.65 -17.92 -12.03
N GLU A 217 5.04 -17.74 -10.76
CA GLU A 217 6.43 -17.52 -10.32
C GLU A 217 7.05 -16.21 -10.86
N PHE A 218 6.24 -15.16 -11.01
CA PHE A 218 6.73 -13.83 -11.33
C PHE A 218 7.24 -13.10 -10.08
N ASN A 219 8.34 -12.38 -10.26
CA ASN A 219 8.81 -11.38 -9.33
C ASN A 219 8.06 -10.07 -9.58
N ILE A 220 7.25 -9.65 -8.62
CA ILE A 220 6.42 -8.45 -8.72
C ILE A 220 7.14 -7.28 -8.07
N TYR A 221 7.16 -6.13 -8.77
CA TYR A 221 7.66 -4.86 -8.27
C TYR A 221 6.61 -3.77 -8.47
N ILE A 222 6.55 -2.83 -7.52
CA ILE A 222 5.78 -1.59 -7.67
C ILE A 222 6.76 -0.47 -8.00
N VAL A 223 6.47 0.30 -9.04
CA VAL A 223 7.31 1.40 -9.56
C VAL A 223 6.47 2.67 -9.60
N SER A 224 6.43 3.40 -8.51
CA SER A 224 5.55 4.55 -8.29
C SER A 224 6.33 5.87 -8.22
N ALA A 225 5.67 6.97 -8.59
CA ALA A 225 6.18 8.32 -8.31
C ALA A 225 6.00 8.69 -6.83
N THR A 226 5.03 8.09 -6.15
CA THR A 226 4.81 8.26 -4.71
C THR A 226 6.03 7.84 -3.89
N ASP A 227 6.24 8.48 -2.75
CA ASP A 227 7.32 8.15 -1.81
C ASP A 227 7.33 6.65 -1.46
N ARG A 228 8.51 6.06 -1.53
CA ARG A 228 8.74 4.63 -1.27
C ARG A 228 8.20 4.15 0.07
N TYR A 229 8.31 4.94 1.12
CA TYR A 229 7.85 4.58 2.46
C TYR A 229 6.33 4.67 2.56
N GLN A 230 5.71 5.66 1.91
CA GLN A 230 4.25 5.71 1.78
C GLN A 230 3.72 4.50 1.02
N VAL A 231 4.31 4.16 -0.13
CA VAL A 231 3.90 2.97 -0.90
C VAL A 231 3.98 1.72 -0.04
N ARG A 232 5.06 1.54 0.74
CA ARG A 232 5.19 0.42 1.68
C ARG A 232 4.07 0.35 2.71
N SER A 233 3.65 1.50 3.23
CA SER A 233 2.53 1.59 4.18
C SER A 233 1.19 1.30 3.53
N VAL A 234 0.97 1.77 2.29
CA VAL A 234 -0.27 1.57 1.53
C VAL A 234 -0.50 0.09 1.19
N ILE A 235 0.55 -0.64 0.78
CA ILE A 235 0.41 -2.02 0.30
C ILE A 235 0.47 -3.08 1.39
N ASP A 236 0.90 -2.74 2.62
CA ASP A 236 1.34 -3.68 3.68
C ASP A 236 0.31 -4.79 3.98
N GLU A 237 -0.99 -4.49 3.93
CA GLU A 237 -2.07 -5.44 4.24
C GLU A 237 -2.76 -6.02 2.98
N HIS A 238 -2.40 -5.54 1.78
CA HIS A 238 -3.15 -5.83 0.54
C HIS A 238 -2.37 -6.65 -0.48
N ILE A 239 -1.06 -6.47 -0.54
CA ILE A 239 -0.21 -7.09 -1.57
C ILE A 239 0.95 -7.81 -0.89
N ASN A 240 0.98 -9.13 -1.01
CA ASN A 240 2.04 -9.95 -0.44
C ASN A 240 3.29 -9.94 -1.34
N ILE A 241 4.07 -8.86 -1.27
CA ILE A 241 5.39 -8.74 -1.92
C ILE A 241 6.42 -8.21 -0.91
N PRO A 242 7.70 -8.54 -1.07
CA PRO A 242 8.76 -8.00 -0.21
C PRO A 242 8.80 -6.46 -0.27
N LYS A 243 8.99 -5.80 0.87
CA LYS A 243 9.16 -4.34 0.92
C LYS A 243 10.35 -3.84 0.09
N SER A 244 11.33 -4.70 -0.19
CA SER A 244 12.44 -4.44 -1.11
C SER A 244 11.99 -4.28 -2.57
N ASN A 245 10.84 -4.83 -2.94
CA ASN A 245 10.31 -4.77 -4.30
C ASN A 245 9.51 -3.46 -4.57
N ILE A 246 9.59 -2.50 -3.65
CA ILE A 246 8.98 -1.18 -3.83
C ILE A 246 10.05 -0.21 -4.29
N ILE A 247 9.82 0.36 -5.48
CA ILE A 247 10.63 1.38 -6.12
C ILE A 247 9.77 2.64 -6.18
N GLY A 248 10.15 3.66 -5.44
CA GLY A 248 9.42 4.91 -5.31
C GLY A 248 10.35 6.11 -5.31
N THR A 249 9.77 7.27 -5.15
CA THR A 249 10.52 8.50 -4.86
C THR A 249 11.27 8.33 -3.55
N ASP A 250 12.50 8.81 -3.48
CA ASP A 250 13.36 8.67 -2.32
C ASP A 250 13.62 10.03 -1.67
N TYR A 251 13.34 10.10 -0.37
CA TYR A 251 13.73 11.19 0.50
C TYR A 251 14.96 10.82 1.32
N GLU A 252 15.80 11.81 1.62
CA GLU A 252 17.01 11.58 2.41
C GLU A 252 16.66 11.17 3.83
N LEU A 253 17.38 10.17 4.32
CA LEU A 253 17.30 9.72 5.70
C LEU A 253 18.51 10.19 6.49
N ALA A 254 18.29 10.46 7.75
CA ALA A 254 19.34 10.74 8.72
C ALA A 254 19.11 9.95 10.01
N SER A 255 20.13 9.79 10.82
CA SER A 255 19.95 9.41 12.20
C SER A 255 19.43 10.61 13.01
N ILE A 256 18.58 10.37 13.99
CA ILE A 256 18.05 11.42 14.87
C ILE A 256 19.14 12.27 15.54
N ASN A 257 20.33 11.73 15.75
CA ASN A 257 21.47 12.41 16.37
C ASN A 257 22.50 12.91 15.36
N GLN A 258 22.28 12.71 14.06
CA GLN A 258 23.26 13.05 12.99
C GLN A 258 23.51 14.56 12.88
N GLY A 259 22.50 15.38 13.15
CA GLY A 259 22.59 16.83 12.99
C GLY A 259 22.95 17.22 11.55
N ASN A 260 23.96 18.09 11.40
CA ASN A 260 24.46 18.57 10.10
C ASN A 260 25.61 17.72 9.54
N GLU A 261 26.01 16.64 10.21
CA GLU A 261 27.06 15.78 9.73
C GLU A 261 26.60 15.01 8.48
N THR A 262 27.49 14.82 7.50
CA THR A 262 27.16 14.06 6.29
C THR A 262 27.05 12.57 6.63
N GLY A 263 26.18 11.84 5.94
CA GLY A 263 26.04 10.39 6.10
C GLY A 263 27.35 9.62 5.83
N TYR A 264 28.28 10.22 5.06
CA TYR A 264 29.61 9.63 4.82
C TYR A 264 30.48 9.64 6.08
N ASN A 265 30.39 10.66 6.91
CA ASN A 265 31.22 10.83 8.12
C ASN A 265 30.53 10.29 9.37
N TYR A 266 29.19 10.32 9.41
CA TYR A 266 28.43 9.92 10.57
C TYR A 266 28.47 8.41 10.82
N LYS A 267 28.63 8.04 12.09
CA LYS A 267 28.55 6.64 12.53
C LYS A 267 27.27 6.42 13.29
N TYR A 268 26.39 5.58 12.73
CA TYR A 268 25.14 5.19 13.37
C TYR A 268 25.40 4.44 14.68
N ASN A 269 24.81 4.91 15.78
CA ASN A 269 24.96 4.31 17.09
C ASN A 269 23.77 3.38 17.39
N LYS A 270 24.04 2.38 18.24
CA LYS A 270 23.00 1.44 18.68
C LYS A 270 21.85 2.20 19.37
N ASN A 271 20.61 1.85 19.03
CA ASN A 271 19.36 2.42 19.51
C ASN A 271 18.98 3.82 18.98
N GLU A 272 19.67 4.34 17.99
CA GLU A 272 19.18 5.52 17.26
C GLU A 272 18.02 5.17 16.34
N LYS A 273 17.21 6.19 16.01
CA LYS A 273 16.14 6.07 15.01
C LYS A 273 16.54 6.76 13.72
N LEU A 274 16.08 6.22 12.60
CA LEU A 274 16.12 6.91 11.30
C LEU A 274 14.95 7.87 11.20
N ILE A 275 15.24 9.08 10.73
CA ILE A 275 14.28 10.15 10.50
C ILE A 275 14.34 10.60 9.05
N LEU A 276 13.24 11.20 8.56
CA LEU A 276 13.22 11.92 7.28
C LEU A 276 14.00 13.24 7.45
N LYS A 277 14.99 13.48 6.60
CA LYS A 277 15.85 14.67 6.70
C LYS A 277 15.21 15.91 6.09
N GLY A 278 14.20 15.75 5.26
CA GLY A 278 13.47 16.84 4.63
C GLY A 278 13.98 17.20 3.22
N GLU A 279 14.72 16.32 2.58
CA GLU A 279 15.31 16.52 1.25
C GLU A 279 14.87 15.44 0.28
N LEU A 280 14.47 15.87 -0.94
CA LEU A 280 14.19 14.99 -2.07
C LEU A 280 15.49 14.62 -2.76
N ILE A 281 15.84 13.32 -2.83
CA ILE A 281 17.07 12.84 -3.48
C ILE A 281 16.83 12.19 -4.83
N PHE A 282 15.66 11.63 -5.05
CA PHE A 282 15.31 11.00 -6.33
C PHE A 282 13.80 10.98 -6.54
N LEU A 283 13.34 11.69 -7.57
CA LEU A 283 11.94 11.66 -8.01
C LEU A 283 11.76 10.53 -9.04
N ASN A 284 11.03 9.48 -8.66
CA ASN A 284 10.81 8.29 -9.49
C ASN A 284 9.61 8.45 -10.44
N SER A 285 9.55 9.55 -11.17
CA SER A 285 8.48 9.88 -12.13
C SER A 285 8.98 9.85 -13.57
N LYS A 286 8.09 9.56 -14.51
CA LYS A 286 8.34 9.63 -15.96
C LYS A 286 9.54 8.76 -16.38
N PHE A 287 10.55 9.33 -17.06
CA PHE A 287 11.76 8.62 -17.47
C PHE A 287 12.52 8.02 -16.28
N ASN A 288 12.49 8.68 -15.12
CA ASN A 288 13.19 8.19 -13.93
C ASN A 288 12.67 6.85 -13.42
N LYS A 289 11.45 6.42 -13.79
CA LYS A 289 10.98 5.04 -13.52
C LYS A 289 11.92 4.00 -14.12
N ILE A 290 12.51 4.25 -15.31
CA ILE A 290 13.53 3.36 -15.88
C ILE A 290 14.79 3.34 -15.02
N ASN A 291 15.27 4.50 -14.55
CA ASN A 291 16.41 4.58 -13.65
C ASN A 291 16.15 3.82 -12.34
N GLY A 292 14.93 3.95 -11.79
CA GLY A 292 14.50 3.19 -10.62
C GLY A 292 14.53 1.68 -10.87
N ILE A 293 14.00 1.21 -12.00
CA ILE A 293 14.02 -0.20 -12.41
C ILE A 293 15.46 -0.72 -12.50
N ILE A 294 16.34 -0.03 -13.23
CA ILE A 294 17.72 -0.50 -13.43
C ILE A 294 18.49 -0.52 -12.13
N ARG A 295 18.37 0.49 -11.28
CA ARG A 295 19.09 0.57 -10.00
C ARG A 295 18.66 -0.50 -8.99
N ASN A 296 17.38 -0.87 -8.97
CA ASN A 296 16.83 -1.79 -7.97
C ASN A 296 16.67 -3.23 -8.48
N ILE A 297 16.39 -3.42 -9.78
CA ILE A 297 16.14 -4.75 -10.36
C ILE A 297 17.34 -5.24 -11.18
N GLY A 298 18.02 -4.33 -11.92
CA GLY A 298 19.15 -4.67 -12.78
C GLY A 298 18.78 -5.39 -14.09
N ARG A 299 17.48 -5.56 -14.38
CA ARG A 299 16.95 -6.23 -15.59
C ARG A 299 15.75 -5.50 -16.15
N LYS A 300 15.49 -5.68 -17.44
CA LYS A 300 14.22 -5.27 -18.06
C LYS A 300 13.07 -6.15 -17.55
N PRO A 301 11.93 -5.57 -17.15
CA PRO A 301 10.71 -6.34 -16.92
C PRO A 301 10.16 -6.88 -18.25
N ILE A 302 9.42 -7.97 -18.19
CA ILE A 302 8.71 -8.54 -19.36
C ILE A 302 7.21 -8.22 -19.34
N LEU A 303 6.70 -7.78 -18.19
CA LEU A 303 5.34 -7.25 -18.07
C LEU A 303 5.38 -5.89 -17.37
N VAL A 304 4.64 -4.94 -17.93
CA VAL A 304 4.46 -3.59 -17.36
C VAL A 304 2.98 -3.28 -17.30
N PHE A 305 2.57 -2.70 -16.17
CA PHE A 305 1.24 -2.18 -15.97
C PHE A 305 1.32 -0.72 -15.50
N GLY A 306 0.58 0.16 -16.17
CA GLY A 306 0.51 1.58 -15.88
C GLY A 306 -0.86 2.14 -16.26
N ASN A 307 -1.03 3.47 -16.17
CA ASN A 307 -2.29 4.15 -16.51
C ASN A 307 -2.09 5.52 -17.18
N SER A 308 -0.90 6.10 -17.09
CA SER A 308 -0.64 7.49 -17.46
C SER A 308 0.52 7.66 -18.43
N GLU A 309 0.66 8.86 -19.02
CA GLU A 309 1.84 9.21 -19.83
C GLU A 309 3.15 9.12 -19.03
N GLY A 310 3.09 9.25 -17.69
CA GLY A 310 4.23 9.04 -16.80
C GLY A 310 4.82 7.63 -16.88
N ASP A 311 4.02 6.64 -17.29
CA ASP A 311 4.41 5.24 -17.42
C ASP A 311 4.94 4.88 -18.79
N SER A 312 4.78 5.77 -19.79
CA SER A 312 5.16 5.52 -21.18
C SER A 312 6.62 5.11 -21.32
N SER A 313 7.51 5.73 -20.52
CA SER A 313 8.94 5.41 -20.58
C SER A 313 9.22 3.98 -20.11
N MET A 314 8.66 3.53 -19.00
CA MET A 314 8.87 2.17 -18.51
C MET A 314 8.20 1.12 -19.42
N ALA A 315 7.04 1.46 -20.01
CA ALA A 315 6.35 0.59 -20.97
C ALA A 315 7.18 0.37 -22.23
N ASN A 316 7.64 1.46 -22.86
CA ASN A 316 8.50 1.37 -24.05
C ASN A 316 9.81 0.66 -23.74
N TYR A 317 10.42 0.94 -22.58
CA TYR A 317 11.65 0.29 -22.16
C TYR A 317 11.50 -1.24 -22.06
N ALA A 318 10.38 -1.70 -21.53
CA ALA A 318 10.12 -3.13 -21.37
C ALA A 318 9.91 -3.85 -22.71
N ILE A 319 9.15 -3.25 -23.64
CA ILE A 319 8.81 -3.92 -24.91
C ILE A 319 9.84 -3.70 -26.03
N SER A 320 10.78 -2.76 -25.87
CA SER A 320 11.79 -2.46 -26.88
C SER A 320 13.03 -3.32 -26.65
N ASP A 321 13.41 -4.09 -27.66
CA ASP A 321 14.66 -4.87 -27.65
C ASP A 321 14.86 -5.66 -26.33
N ASN A 322 13.84 -6.42 -25.94
CA ASN A 322 13.87 -7.29 -24.77
C ASN A 322 14.31 -8.70 -25.18
N GLU A 323 15.05 -9.36 -24.30
CA GLU A 323 15.52 -10.75 -24.49
C GLU A 323 14.35 -11.73 -24.65
N TYR A 324 13.24 -11.45 -23.96
CA TYR A 324 12.04 -12.28 -23.99
C TYR A 324 10.84 -11.51 -24.53
N ASN A 325 9.84 -12.25 -25.02
CA ASN A 325 8.54 -11.64 -25.32
C ASN A 325 8.03 -10.84 -24.13
N SER A 326 7.55 -9.64 -24.39
CA SER A 326 7.16 -8.69 -23.35
C SER A 326 5.91 -7.91 -23.74
N LEU A 327 5.10 -7.55 -22.77
CA LEU A 327 3.84 -6.82 -22.96
C LEU A 327 3.75 -5.62 -21.99
N ALA A 328 3.10 -4.57 -22.48
CA ALA A 328 2.72 -3.42 -21.66
C ALA A 328 1.20 -3.26 -21.68
N PHE A 329 0.64 -3.05 -20.50
CA PHE A 329 -0.79 -2.87 -20.25
C PHE A 329 -1.04 -1.49 -19.65
N MET A 330 -2.05 -0.76 -20.15
CA MET A 330 -2.42 0.55 -19.65
C MET A 330 -3.89 0.58 -19.23
N VAL A 331 -4.14 0.88 -17.97
CA VAL A 331 -5.48 1.02 -17.40
C VAL A 331 -6.08 2.34 -17.88
N LEU A 332 -7.27 2.29 -18.45
CA LEU A 332 -8.04 3.47 -18.85
C LEU A 332 -9.01 3.84 -17.72
N ASN A 333 -8.99 5.08 -17.30
CA ASN A 333 -9.95 5.60 -16.32
C ASN A 333 -11.28 6.01 -16.99
N ASP A 334 -11.88 5.08 -17.74
CA ASP A 334 -13.09 5.29 -18.56
C ASP A 334 -14.42 4.97 -17.85
N ASP A 335 -14.38 4.60 -16.56
CA ASP A 335 -15.58 4.34 -15.77
C ASP A 335 -16.04 5.58 -15.01
N LEU A 336 -16.99 6.30 -15.58
CA LEU A 336 -17.57 7.53 -15.00
C LEU A 336 -18.62 7.26 -13.90
N ILE A 337 -19.01 5.99 -13.71
CA ILE A 337 -20.10 5.60 -12.79
C ILE A 337 -19.53 4.99 -11.52
N ARG A 338 -18.67 3.97 -11.65
CA ARG A 338 -18.12 3.20 -10.53
C ARG A 338 -16.83 3.80 -9.99
N GLU A 339 -16.13 4.62 -10.82
CA GLU A 339 -14.87 5.29 -10.50
C GLU A 339 -14.93 6.78 -10.89
N ARG A 340 -13.92 7.55 -10.49
CA ARG A 340 -13.70 8.93 -10.91
C ARG A 340 -13.05 8.96 -12.29
N GLY A 341 -13.77 8.44 -13.29
CA GLY A 341 -13.27 8.36 -14.65
C GLY A 341 -13.18 9.72 -15.34
N ASN A 342 -12.32 9.80 -16.34
CA ASN A 342 -12.16 10.93 -17.24
C ASN A 342 -12.08 10.43 -18.69
N GLN A 343 -13.16 10.61 -19.44
CA GLN A 343 -13.25 10.07 -20.80
C GLN A 343 -12.18 10.66 -21.74
N ALA A 344 -11.87 11.96 -21.63
CA ALA A 344 -10.87 12.58 -22.48
C ALA A 344 -9.45 12.02 -22.21
N SER A 345 -9.11 11.81 -20.95
CA SER A 345 -7.85 11.17 -20.54
C SER A 345 -7.78 9.71 -21.02
N ALA A 346 -8.88 8.96 -20.85
CA ALA A 346 -8.97 7.58 -21.32
C ALA A 346 -8.82 7.46 -22.84
N ASP A 347 -9.47 8.36 -23.60
CA ASP A 347 -9.34 8.38 -25.07
C ASP A 347 -7.92 8.73 -25.53
N LYS A 348 -7.25 9.66 -24.81
CA LYS A 348 -5.85 10.02 -25.06
C LYS A 348 -4.94 8.82 -24.81
N MET A 349 -5.10 8.13 -23.67
CA MET A 349 -4.31 6.95 -23.34
C MET A 349 -4.56 5.81 -24.34
N LYS A 350 -5.81 5.57 -24.75
CA LYS A 350 -6.12 4.58 -25.77
C LYS A 350 -5.39 4.83 -27.07
N LYS A 351 -5.36 6.07 -27.56
CA LYS A 351 -4.58 6.45 -28.76
C LYS A 351 -3.09 6.19 -28.59
N LEU A 352 -2.54 6.43 -27.40
CA LEU A 352 -1.15 6.10 -27.11
C LEU A 352 -0.90 4.59 -27.11
N CYS A 353 -1.82 3.79 -26.57
CA CYS A 353 -1.75 2.33 -26.64
C CYS A 353 -1.71 1.84 -28.10
N ASP A 354 -2.63 2.33 -28.92
CA ASP A 354 -2.70 1.95 -30.34
C ASP A 354 -1.41 2.33 -31.10
N LYS A 355 -0.84 3.51 -30.80
CA LYS A 355 0.41 4.00 -31.42
C LYS A 355 1.64 3.18 -31.02
N ASN A 356 1.70 2.72 -29.77
CA ASN A 356 2.89 2.08 -29.20
C ASN A 356 2.77 0.56 -29.07
N ASN A 357 1.70 -0.05 -29.57
CA ASN A 357 1.40 -1.49 -29.43
C ASN A 357 1.26 -1.92 -27.96
N TRP A 358 0.75 -1.05 -27.08
CA TRP A 358 0.38 -1.41 -25.73
C TRP A 358 -1.06 -1.94 -25.69
N ILE A 359 -1.36 -2.76 -24.72
CA ILE A 359 -2.69 -3.32 -24.52
C ILE A 359 -3.42 -2.41 -23.52
N HIS A 360 -4.56 -1.85 -23.92
CA HIS A 360 -5.38 -1.10 -22.97
C HIS A 360 -6.30 -2.02 -22.16
N ILE A 361 -6.57 -1.61 -20.94
CA ILE A 361 -7.52 -2.23 -19.99
C ILE A 361 -8.61 -1.21 -19.70
N SER A 362 -9.85 -1.49 -20.07
CA SER A 362 -10.99 -0.61 -19.82
C SER A 362 -11.60 -0.93 -18.44
N MET A 363 -11.53 0.00 -17.48
CA MET A 363 -12.22 -0.19 -16.20
C MET A 363 -13.71 -0.44 -16.39
N LYS A 364 -14.33 0.26 -17.34
CA LYS A 364 -15.76 0.20 -17.63
C LYS A 364 -16.18 -1.13 -18.25
N ASN A 365 -15.42 -1.64 -19.22
CA ASN A 365 -15.85 -2.75 -20.05
C ASN A 365 -15.20 -4.08 -19.65
N ASP A 366 -13.93 -4.05 -19.19
CA ASP A 366 -13.16 -5.25 -18.92
C ASP A 366 -13.35 -5.77 -17.50
N TRP A 367 -13.82 -4.93 -16.56
CA TRP A 367 -13.99 -5.29 -15.16
C TRP A 367 -15.46 -5.44 -14.77
N LYS A 368 -15.79 -6.52 -14.06
CA LYS A 368 -17.12 -6.76 -13.48
C LYS A 368 -17.36 -5.87 -12.26
N THR A 369 -16.32 -5.58 -11.49
CA THR A 369 -16.32 -4.72 -10.31
C THR A 369 -14.97 -4.02 -10.20
N ILE A 370 -14.91 -2.89 -9.47
CA ILE A 370 -13.65 -2.19 -9.19
C ILE A 370 -13.16 -2.53 -7.78
N TYR A 371 -13.98 -2.30 -6.74
CA TYR A 371 -13.62 -2.46 -5.32
C TYR A 371 -14.38 -3.58 -4.62
N GLY A 372 -15.19 -4.38 -5.35
CA GLY A 372 -16.10 -5.38 -4.80
C GLY A 372 -17.56 -4.92 -4.80
N LEU A 373 -18.47 -5.85 -4.46
CA LEU A 373 -19.90 -5.65 -4.64
C LEU A 373 -20.55 -4.65 -3.66
N ASN A 374 -19.93 -4.43 -2.52
CA ASN A 374 -20.52 -3.60 -1.44
C ASN A 374 -20.06 -2.14 -1.50
N VAL A 375 -19.14 -1.79 -2.38
CA VAL A 375 -18.63 -0.43 -2.56
C VAL A 375 -19.43 0.25 -3.66
N THR A 376 -19.96 1.42 -3.37
CA THR A 376 -20.71 2.23 -4.33
C THR A 376 -20.19 3.66 -4.33
N ARG A 377 -20.12 4.25 -5.51
CA ARG A 377 -19.81 5.67 -5.63
C ARG A 377 -20.96 6.51 -5.11
N ASN A 378 -20.63 7.51 -4.30
CA ASN A 378 -21.60 8.49 -3.80
C ASN A 378 -21.50 9.75 -4.65
N ASN A 379 -22.51 10.03 -5.46
CA ASN A 379 -22.58 11.21 -6.34
C ASN A 379 -22.82 12.54 -5.60
N LYS A 380 -22.71 12.56 -4.28
CA LYS A 380 -22.66 13.82 -3.54
C LYS A 380 -21.30 14.47 -3.81
N THR A 381 -21.24 15.18 -4.90
CA THR A 381 -20.14 16.05 -5.32
C THR A 381 -19.87 17.10 -4.26
N HIS A 382 -18.59 17.28 -3.97
CA HIS A 382 -18.10 18.52 -3.38
C HIS A 382 -17.87 19.57 -4.45
#